data_0add08e3ad354e2b76dade26b292e9b9
#
_entry.id   0add08e3ad354e2b76dade26b292e9b9
#
_cell.length_a   1.000
_cell.length_b   1.000
_cell.length_c   1.000
_cell.angle_alpha   90.00
_cell.angle_beta   90.00
_cell.angle_gamma   90.00
#
_symmetry.space_group_name_H-M   'P 1'
#
loop_
_entity.id
_entity.type
_entity.pdbx_description
1 polymer ?
#
loop_
_entity_poly.entity_id
_entity_poly.type
_entity_poly.pdbx_seq_one_letter_code
_entity_poly.pdbx_strand_id
1 'polypeptide(L)'
;DSRLSRGLGDVYKRQPYKGASLTFEGEAKALSVVRRHRLLETFLSQTLNLGSEQIHDEAERLEHALSDVLEKSIAEYLGNPTRDPHGHPIPGPNGELPSDNDLTLIKAPYGANLKITQVPDRNSEMLTWLKKEDILPGKEISIKSKDKFGDSVIISLDGSDKRISLSVARQIFVSQEVES
;
A
#
# COMPACT_ATOMS: atom_id res chain seq x y z
N ASP A 1 -31.39 1.91 -23.07
CA ASP A 1 -30.49 2.22 -21.92
C ASP A 1 -30.64 1.28 -20.70
N SER A 2 -31.01 0.03 -20.96
CA SER A 2 -31.21 -0.95 -19.88
C SER A 2 -30.03 -1.93 -19.71
N ARG A 3 -28.92 -1.72 -20.40
CA ARG A 3 -27.74 -2.62 -20.33
C ARG A 3 -26.67 -2.21 -19.32
N LEU A 4 -26.60 -0.94 -18.98
CA LEU A 4 -25.63 -0.42 -17.98
C LEU A 4 -26.07 -0.60 -16.52
N SER A 5 -27.38 -0.81 -16.27
CA SER A 5 -27.87 -0.97 -14.89
C SER A 5 -27.79 -2.39 -14.33
N ARG A 6 -27.58 -3.42 -15.17
CA ARG A 6 -27.48 -4.81 -14.71
C ARG A 6 -26.11 -5.18 -14.13
N GLY A 7 -25.06 -4.49 -14.55
CA GLY A 7 -23.69 -4.81 -14.06
C GLY A 7 -23.36 -4.24 -12.68
N LEU A 8 -24.02 -3.20 -12.23
CA LEU A 8 -23.75 -2.56 -10.93
C LEU A 8 -24.51 -3.22 -9.77
N GLY A 9 -25.64 -3.89 -10.04
CA GLY A 9 -26.44 -4.59 -9.02
C GLY A 9 -25.77 -5.83 -8.43
N ASP A 10 -24.90 -6.47 -9.22
CA ASP A 10 -24.22 -7.71 -8.80
C ASP A 10 -22.94 -7.44 -7.98
N VAL A 11 -22.43 -6.21 -8.02
CA VAL A 11 -21.19 -5.81 -7.33
C VAL A 11 -21.45 -5.22 -5.94
N TYR A 12 -22.60 -4.55 -5.73
CA TYR A 12 -22.94 -3.87 -4.48
C TYR A 12 -24.28 -4.32 -3.90
N LYS A 13 -24.30 -4.63 -2.60
CA LYS A 13 -25.53 -4.73 -1.80
C LYS A 13 -25.81 -3.37 -1.16
N ARG A 14 -26.87 -2.69 -1.59
CA ARG A 14 -27.40 -1.51 -0.89
C ARG A 14 -28.27 -1.93 0.28
N GLN A 15 -27.88 -1.53 1.48
CA GLN A 15 -28.76 -1.63 2.66
C GLN A 15 -29.30 -0.24 2.98
N PRO A 16 -30.62 -0.06 3.14
CA PRO A 16 -31.19 1.20 3.59
C PRO A 16 -30.52 1.62 4.90
N TYR A 17 -30.00 2.86 4.96
CA TYR A 17 -29.35 3.47 6.11
C TYR A 17 -27.99 2.92 6.58
N LYS A 18 -27.37 1.95 5.88
CA LYS A 18 -26.06 1.38 6.27
C LYS A 18 -24.95 1.53 5.22
N GLY A 19 -25.22 2.28 4.16
CA GLY A 19 -24.27 2.44 3.05
C GLY A 19 -24.26 1.24 2.09
N ALA A 20 -23.24 1.13 1.26
CA ALA A 20 -23.04 0.03 0.33
C ALA A 20 -21.87 -0.84 0.81
N SER A 21 -22.02 -2.16 0.73
CA SER A 21 -20.95 -3.13 0.93
C SER A 21 -20.74 -3.92 -0.36
N LEU A 22 -19.49 -4.33 -0.63
CA LEU A 22 -19.19 -5.21 -1.74
C LEU A 22 -19.86 -6.58 -1.54
N THR A 23 -20.28 -7.21 -2.63
CA THR A 23 -20.59 -8.63 -2.65
C THR A 23 -19.28 -9.42 -2.70
N PHE A 24 -19.33 -10.72 -2.47
CA PHE A 24 -18.19 -11.61 -2.64
C PHE A 24 -17.55 -11.48 -4.03
N GLU A 25 -18.37 -11.46 -5.08
CA GLU A 25 -17.88 -11.24 -6.45
C GLU A 25 -17.31 -9.83 -6.66
N GLY A 26 -17.90 -8.82 -6.02
CA GLY A 26 -17.39 -7.45 -6.05
C GLY A 26 -16.05 -7.32 -5.36
N GLU A 27 -15.87 -8.01 -4.24
CA GLU A 27 -14.60 -8.04 -3.52
C GLU A 27 -13.50 -8.74 -4.33
N ALA A 28 -13.81 -9.91 -4.93
CA ALA A 28 -12.88 -10.61 -5.81
C ALA A 28 -12.43 -9.76 -7.01
N LYS A 29 -13.37 -9.04 -7.65
CA LYS A 29 -13.06 -8.10 -8.73
C LYS A 29 -12.18 -6.94 -8.25
N ALA A 30 -12.49 -6.36 -7.09
CA ALA A 30 -11.69 -5.27 -6.53
C ALA A 30 -10.26 -5.74 -6.22
N LEU A 31 -10.08 -6.90 -5.62
CA LEU A 31 -8.77 -7.48 -5.35
C LEU A 31 -7.99 -7.78 -6.63
N SER A 32 -8.65 -8.23 -7.69
CA SER A 32 -8.01 -8.43 -9.01
C SER A 32 -7.50 -7.11 -9.60
N VAL A 33 -8.28 -6.03 -9.53
CA VAL A 33 -7.83 -4.71 -9.99
C VAL A 33 -6.66 -4.22 -9.15
N VAL A 34 -6.73 -4.30 -7.82
CA VAL A 34 -5.64 -3.93 -6.91
C VAL A 34 -4.36 -4.72 -7.22
N ARG A 35 -4.49 -6.03 -7.52
CA ARG A 35 -3.34 -6.85 -7.90
C ARG A 35 -2.69 -6.34 -9.18
N ARG A 36 -3.48 -6.10 -10.23
CA ARG A 36 -2.99 -5.58 -11.52
C ARG A 36 -2.30 -4.23 -11.35
N HIS A 37 -2.92 -3.32 -10.63
CA HIS A 37 -2.37 -2.01 -10.32
C HIS A 37 -0.98 -2.11 -9.68
N ARG A 38 -0.85 -2.85 -8.57
CA ARG A 38 0.41 -3.00 -7.82
C ARG A 38 1.49 -3.76 -8.58
N LEU A 39 1.12 -4.76 -9.39
CA LEU A 39 2.04 -5.43 -10.28
C LEU A 39 2.57 -4.48 -11.37
N LEU A 40 1.69 -3.66 -11.95
CA LEU A 40 2.09 -2.64 -12.94
C LEU A 40 2.99 -1.59 -12.32
N GLU A 41 2.65 -1.02 -11.16
CA GLU A 41 3.52 -0.08 -10.46
C GLU A 41 4.90 -0.69 -10.19
N THR A 42 4.94 -1.92 -9.71
CA THR A 42 6.21 -2.64 -9.46
C THR A 42 7.00 -2.84 -10.76
N PHE A 43 6.35 -3.28 -11.83
CA PHE A 43 6.97 -3.48 -13.12
C PHE A 43 7.51 -2.18 -13.72
N LEU A 44 6.69 -1.13 -13.75
CA LEU A 44 7.06 0.17 -14.30
C LEU A 44 8.20 0.83 -13.50
N SER A 45 8.17 0.70 -12.18
CA SER A 45 9.22 1.25 -11.32
C SER A 45 10.58 0.57 -11.48
N GLN A 46 10.59 -0.73 -11.81
CA GLN A 46 11.83 -1.50 -11.98
C GLN A 46 12.37 -1.45 -13.41
N THR A 47 11.52 -1.23 -14.41
CA THR A 47 11.89 -1.33 -15.81
C THR A 47 11.99 0.01 -16.53
N LEU A 48 11.26 1.01 -16.08
CA LEU A 48 11.20 2.33 -16.71
C LEU A 48 11.69 3.42 -15.75
N ASN A 49 12.43 4.38 -16.30
CA ASN A 49 12.90 5.53 -15.53
C ASN A 49 11.84 6.64 -15.48
N LEU A 50 10.67 6.32 -14.91
CA LEU A 50 9.55 7.25 -14.71
C LEU A 50 9.52 7.76 -13.27
N GLY A 51 8.97 8.96 -13.09
CA GLY A 51 8.65 9.48 -11.75
C GLY A 51 7.50 8.73 -11.12
N SER A 52 7.42 8.70 -9.79
CA SER A 52 6.41 7.94 -9.05
C SER A 52 4.97 8.30 -9.43
N GLU A 53 4.70 9.59 -9.68
CA GLU A 53 3.38 10.07 -10.11
C GLU A 53 3.02 9.53 -11.49
N GLN A 54 3.98 9.55 -12.43
CA GLN A 54 3.78 8.99 -13.77
C GLN A 54 3.55 7.47 -13.73
N ILE A 55 4.24 6.76 -12.84
CA ILE A 55 4.06 5.30 -12.64
C ILE A 55 2.64 5.01 -12.17
N HIS A 56 2.15 5.76 -11.18
CA HIS A 56 0.79 5.60 -10.65
C HIS A 56 -0.27 5.85 -11.73
N ASP A 57 -0.17 6.98 -12.44
CA ASP A 57 -1.10 7.33 -13.51
C ASP A 57 -1.13 6.30 -14.63
N GLU A 58 0.02 5.77 -15.03
CA GLU A 58 0.09 4.73 -16.07
C GLU A 58 -0.44 3.39 -15.57
N ALA A 59 -0.18 3.01 -14.31
CA ALA A 59 -0.73 1.81 -13.72
C ALA A 59 -2.27 1.86 -13.67
N GLU A 60 -2.86 3.00 -13.26
CA GLU A 60 -4.31 3.22 -13.23
C GLU A 60 -4.95 3.10 -14.64
N ARG A 61 -4.28 3.61 -15.67
CA ARG A 61 -4.77 3.49 -17.05
C ARG A 61 -4.71 2.07 -17.59
N LEU A 62 -3.69 1.31 -17.21
CA LEU A 62 -3.40 -0.01 -17.75
C LEU A 62 -4.12 -1.15 -17.01
N GLU A 63 -4.42 -1.01 -15.72
CA GLU A 63 -4.96 -2.08 -14.87
C GLU A 63 -6.25 -2.70 -15.40
N HIS A 64 -7.09 -1.89 -16.06
CA HIS A 64 -8.36 -2.35 -16.66
C HIS A 64 -8.20 -3.00 -18.02
N ALA A 65 -7.10 -2.72 -18.73
CA ALA A 65 -6.81 -3.26 -20.05
C ALA A 65 -5.85 -4.45 -20.03
N LEU A 66 -5.22 -4.73 -18.89
CA LEU A 66 -4.25 -5.81 -18.73
C LEU A 66 -4.93 -7.17 -18.89
N SER A 67 -4.46 -8.00 -19.83
CA SER A 67 -4.94 -9.37 -19.98
C SER A 67 -4.36 -10.29 -18.89
N ASP A 68 -5.08 -11.37 -18.56
CA ASP A 68 -4.62 -12.35 -17.58
C ASP A 68 -3.26 -12.99 -17.96
N VAL A 69 -3.02 -13.17 -19.27
CA VAL A 69 -1.74 -13.71 -19.77
C VAL A 69 -0.60 -12.74 -19.48
N LEU A 70 -0.82 -11.44 -19.71
CA LEU A 70 0.20 -10.43 -19.48
C LEU A 70 0.40 -10.18 -17.96
N GLU A 71 -0.67 -10.18 -17.17
CA GLU A 71 -0.61 -10.11 -15.71
C GLU A 71 0.29 -11.22 -15.13
N LYS A 72 0.03 -12.46 -15.56
CA LYS A 72 0.82 -13.63 -15.14
C LYS A 72 2.29 -13.48 -15.54
N SER A 73 2.55 -13.06 -16.78
CA SER A 73 3.91 -12.89 -17.30
C SER A 73 4.67 -11.80 -16.54
N ILE A 74 4.01 -10.70 -16.18
CA ILE A 74 4.59 -9.63 -15.35
C ILE A 74 4.89 -10.16 -13.94
N ALA A 75 3.96 -10.88 -13.32
CA ALA A 75 4.17 -11.44 -11.99
C ALA A 75 5.37 -12.41 -11.97
N GLU A 76 5.47 -13.30 -12.97
CA GLU A 76 6.59 -14.23 -13.14
C GLU A 76 7.91 -13.50 -13.37
N TYR A 77 7.93 -12.49 -14.25
CA TYR A 77 9.11 -11.66 -14.52
C TYR A 77 9.62 -10.96 -13.26
N LEU A 78 8.73 -10.47 -12.41
CA LEU A 78 9.05 -9.83 -11.14
C LEU A 78 9.40 -10.81 -10.01
N GLY A 79 9.35 -12.12 -10.25
CA GLY A 79 9.59 -13.15 -9.23
C GLY A 79 8.42 -13.35 -8.26
N ASN A 80 7.20 -13.07 -8.69
CA ASN A 80 5.96 -13.16 -7.89
C ASN A 80 6.03 -12.32 -6.59
N PRO A 81 6.18 -11.01 -6.69
CA PRO A 81 6.32 -10.16 -5.52
C PRO A 81 5.04 -10.20 -4.67
N THR A 82 5.20 -10.16 -3.35
CA THR A 82 4.10 -10.12 -2.39
C THR A 82 3.76 -8.69 -1.94
N ARG A 83 4.64 -7.73 -2.25
CA ARG A 83 4.49 -6.31 -1.93
C ARG A 83 4.95 -5.45 -3.10
N ASP A 84 4.32 -4.30 -3.25
CA ASP A 84 4.69 -3.26 -4.21
C ASP A 84 5.87 -2.41 -3.68
N PRO A 85 6.39 -1.42 -4.45
CA PRO A 85 7.50 -0.56 -4.03
C PRO A 85 7.22 0.29 -2.78
N HIS A 86 5.95 0.49 -2.42
CA HIS A 86 5.53 1.24 -1.25
C HIS A 86 5.24 0.34 -0.04
N GLY A 87 5.38 -0.99 -0.22
CA GLY A 87 5.15 -2.00 0.78
C GLY A 87 3.71 -2.51 0.88
N HIS A 88 2.79 -2.05 0.02
CA HIS A 88 1.42 -2.54 0.05
C HIS A 88 1.34 -3.99 -0.42
N PRO A 89 0.54 -4.83 0.24
CA PRO A 89 0.44 -6.25 -0.10
C PRO A 89 -0.18 -6.44 -1.49
N ILE A 90 0.47 -7.19 -2.37
CA ILE A 90 -0.06 -7.58 -3.68
C ILE A 90 -0.97 -8.79 -3.47
N PRO A 91 -2.29 -8.70 -3.76
CA PRO A 91 -3.18 -9.86 -3.68
C PRO A 91 -2.68 -11.02 -4.54
N GLY A 92 -2.84 -12.24 -4.08
CA GLY A 92 -2.57 -13.43 -4.88
C GLY A 92 -3.52 -13.57 -6.08
N PRO A 93 -3.28 -14.55 -6.98
CA PRO A 93 -4.11 -14.74 -8.17
C PRO A 93 -5.59 -15.03 -7.87
N ASN A 94 -5.89 -15.60 -6.71
CA ASN A 94 -7.27 -15.86 -6.27
C ASN A 94 -7.75 -14.85 -5.22
N GLY A 95 -7.05 -13.72 -5.06
CA GLY A 95 -7.40 -12.68 -4.11
C GLY A 95 -6.88 -12.89 -2.69
N GLU A 96 -5.99 -13.86 -2.44
CA GLU A 96 -5.40 -14.05 -1.11
C GLU A 96 -4.55 -12.84 -0.76
N LEU A 97 -4.74 -12.31 0.45
CA LEU A 97 -3.88 -11.27 1.00
C LEU A 97 -2.82 -11.91 1.90
N PRO A 98 -1.57 -11.45 1.84
CA PRO A 98 -0.56 -11.85 2.81
C PRO A 98 -1.06 -11.59 4.24
N SER A 99 -0.79 -12.51 5.15
CA SER A 99 -1.06 -12.30 6.58
C SER A 99 0.01 -11.36 7.14
N ASP A 100 -0.40 -10.16 7.53
CA ASP A 100 0.48 -9.17 8.13
C ASP A 100 0.12 -8.94 9.60
N ASN A 101 1.15 -8.97 10.47
CA ASN A 101 1.05 -8.54 11.86
C ASN A 101 1.56 -7.10 12.04
N ASP A 102 1.53 -6.31 10.97
CA ASP A 102 2.07 -4.97 10.95
C ASP A 102 1.23 -4.03 11.82
N LEU A 103 1.91 -3.18 12.56
CA LEU A 103 1.28 -2.15 13.39
C LEU A 103 1.44 -0.80 12.70
N THR A 104 0.47 0.08 12.87
CA THR A 104 0.70 1.47 12.51
C THR A 104 1.77 2.07 13.43
N LEU A 105 2.58 2.97 12.89
CA LEU A 105 3.69 3.61 13.64
C LEU A 105 3.21 4.23 14.96
N ILE A 106 1.99 4.77 15.00
CA ILE A 106 1.43 5.33 16.24
C ILE A 106 1.16 4.26 17.31
N LYS A 107 0.88 3.02 16.92
CA LYS A 107 0.59 1.91 17.85
C LYS A 107 1.83 1.11 18.24
N ALA A 108 2.90 1.26 17.48
CA ALA A 108 4.14 0.51 17.72
C ALA A 108 4.77 0.87 19.09
N PRO A 109 5.46 -0.07 19.76
CA PRO A 109 6.05 0.15 21.07
C PRO A 109 7.25 1.11 21.03
N TYR A 110 7.52 1.76 22.14
CA TYR A 110 8.74 2.56 22.32
C TYR A 110 9.99 1.66 22.45
N GLY A 111 11.11 2.16 21.91
CA GLY A 111 12.42 1.55 22.11
C GLY A 111 12.63 0.19 21.44
N ALA A 112 11.62 -0.32 20.71
CA ALA A 112 11.77 -1.52 19.91
C ALA A 112 12.48 -1.20 18.58
N ASN A 113 13.25 -2.16 18.08
CA ASN A 113 13.72 -2.13 16.70
C ASN A 113 12.54 -2.47 15.79
N LEU A 114 12.20 -1.52 14.94
CA LEU A 114 11.06 -1.60 14.04
C LEU A 114 11.55 -1.48 12.62
N LYS A 115 10.94 -2.23 11.71
CA LYS A 115 11.18 -2.12 10.28
C LYS A 115 9.95 -1.52 9.61
N ILE A 116 10.13 -0.48 8.81
CA ILE A 116 9.04 0.08 8.00
C ILE A 116 8.63 -0.96 6.96
N THR A 117 7.37 -1.34 6.95
CA THR A 117 6.82 -2.32 6.02
C THR A 117 5.98 -1.69 4.92
N GLN A 118 5.33 -0.54 5.23
CA GLN A 118 4.46 0.13 4.26
C GLN A 118 4.41 1.63 4.53
N VAL A 119 4.36 2.40 3.45
CA VAL A 119 4.18 3.86 3.47
C VAL A 119 2.99 4.27 2.59
N PRO A 120 2.31 5.42 2.86
CA PRO A 120 1.21 5.89 2.02
C PRO A 120 1.69 6.30 0.62
N ASP A 121 0.91 5.97 -0.41
CA ASP A 121 1.19 6.18 -1.83
C ASP A 121 0.18 7.11 -2.54
N ARG A 122 -1.01 7.34 -1.93
CA ARG A 122 -2.11 8.08 -2.56
C ARG A 122 -1.88 9.59 -2.73
N ASN A 123 -0.87 10.13 -2.09
CA ASN A 123 -0.53 11.55 -2.17
C ASN A 123 0.91 11.70 -2.63
N SER A 124 1.12 12.19 -3.85
CA SER A 124 2.43 12.33 -4.49
C SER A 124 3.37 13.28 -3.74
N GLU A 125 2.84 14.36 -3.15
CA GLU A 125 3.64 15.29 -2.34
C GLU A 125 4.13 14.60 -1.05
N MET A 126 3.25 13.84 -0.39
CA MET A 126 3.61 13.08 0.80
C MET A 126 4.64 12.00 0.47
N LEU A 127 4.47 11.29 -0.62
CA LEU A 127 5.41 10.26 -1.07
C LEU A 127 6.79 10.87 -1.42
N THR A 128 6.80 12.03 -2.07
CA THR A 128 8.03 12.77 -2.37
C THR A 128 8.73 13.19 -1.08
N TRP A 129 7.98 13.69 -0.09
CA TRP A 129 8.53 14.04 1.21
C TRP A 129 9.10 12.81 1.95
N LEU A 130 8.36 11.69 1.98
CA LEU A 130 8.83 10.45 2.60
C LEU A 130 10.13 9.95 1.97
N LYS A 131 10.24 9.99 0.64
CA LYS A 131 11.47 9.65 -0.10
C LYS A 131 12.63 10.57 0.26
N LYS A 132 12.39 11.89 0.34
CA LYS A 132 13.40 12.87 0.73
C LYS A 132 13.90 12.65 2.16
N GLU A 133 13.02 12.25 3.07
CA GLU A 133 13.34 11.94 4.46
C GLU A 133 13.89 10.51 4.66
N ASP A 134 14.00 9.72 3.58
CA ASP A 134 14.42 8.31 3.56
C ASP A 134 13.52 7.39 4.40
N ILE A 135 12.25 7.78 4.57
CA ILE A 135 11.23 7.00 5.29
C ILE A 135 10.59 6.03 4.27
N LEU A 136 11.22 4.90 4.05
CA LEU A 136 10.90 3.95 3.00
C LEU A 136 10.71 2.53 3.56
N PRO A 137 9.95 1.65 2.87
CA PRO A 137 9.87 0.24 3.24
C PRO A 137 11.26 -0.40 3.32
N GLY A 138 11.47 -1.23 4.34
CA GLY A 138 12.74 -1.89 4.60
C GLY A 138 13.67 -1.14 5.55
N LYS A 139 13.43 0.15 5.83
CA LYS A 139 14.25 0.93 6.76
C LYS A 139 13.97 0.56 8.21
N GLU A 140 15.04 0.50 9.00
CA GLU A 140 14.98 0.26 10.43
C GLU A 140 14.84 1.57 11.18
N ILE A 141 13.94 1.59 12.13
CA ILE A 141 13.66 2.77 12.95
C ILE A 141 13.43 2.39 14.41
N SER A 142 13.55 3.38 15.29
CA SER A 142 13.04 3.27 16.67
C SER A 142 12.23 4.51 17.04
N ILE A 143 11.21 4.33 17.89
CA ILE A 143 10.39 5.44 18.37
C ILE A 143 11.08 6.08 19.57
N LYS A 144 11.43 7.36 19.46
CA LYS A 144 12.01 8.17 20.54
C LYS A 144 10.95 8.78 21.44
N SER A 145 9.92 9.39 20.85
CA SER A 145 8.82 9.98 21.59
C SER A 145 7.55 10.05 20.75
N LYS A 146 6.40 10.06 21.45
CA LYS A 146 5.08 10.37 20.89
C LYS A 146 4.55 11.55 21.66
N ASP A 147 4.51 12.71 21.00
CA ASP A 147 3.99 13.92 21.60
C ASP A 147 2.45 13.88 21.50
N LYS A 148 1.80 13.69 22.65
CA LYS A 148 0.34 13.64 22.73
C LYS A 148 -0.33 15.00 22.49
N PHE A 149 0.39 16.09 22.73
CA PHE A 149 -0.11 17.46 22.60
C PHE A 149 0.41 18.18 21.36
N GLY A 150 1.56 17.75 20.83
CA GLY A 150 2.22 18.33 19.65
C GLY A 150 1.92 17.60 18.35
N ASP A 151 0.94 16.70 18.34
CA ASP A 151 0.47 15.96 17.16
C ASP A 151 1.60 15.33 16.32
N SER A 152 2.65 14.80 16.96
CA SER A 152 3.80 14.22 16.27
C SER A 152 4.40 13.00 16.95
N VAL A 153 5.08 12.19 16.15
CA VAL A 153 5.96 11.10 16.57
C VAL A 153 7.38 11.46 16.15
N ILE A 154 8.35 11.29 17.05
CA ILE A 154 9.78 11.40 16.72
C ILE A 154 10.33 9.99 16.62
N ILE A 155 10.89 9.66 15.46
CA ILE A 155 11.60 8.42 15.19
C ILE A 155 13.10 8.70 15.04
N SER A 156 13.92 7.72 15.37
CA SER A 156 15.33 7.67 14.97
C SER A 156 15.45 6.80 13.74
N LEU A 157 16.05 7.34 12.69
CA LEU A 157 16.34 6.68 11.44
C LEU A 157 17.80 6.97 11.07
N ASP A 158 18.62 5.94 10.93
CA ASP A 158 20.05 6.06 10.61
C ASP A 158 20.80 7.06 11.52
N GLY A 159 20.47 7.07 12.83
CA GLY A 159 21.06 7.97 13.83
C GLY A 159 20.54 9.41 13.82
N SER A 160 19.60 9.74 12.94
CA SER A 160 18.97 11.07 12.84
C SER A 160 17.53 11.03 13.35
N ASP A 161 17.13 12.04 14.11
CA ASP A 161 15.76 12.17 14.59
C ASP A 161 14.87 12.83 13.52
N LYS A 162 13.77 12.17 13.20
CA LYS A 162 12.76 12.65 12.24
C LYS A 162 11.44 12.88 12.94
N ARG A 163 10.83 14.03 12.71
CA ARG A 163 9.50 14.38 13.23
C ARG A 163 8.43 14.08 12.20
N ILE A 164 7.47 13.24 12.56
CA ILE A 164 6.37 12.79 11.69
C ILE A 164 5.05 13.21 12.34
N SER A 165 4.16 13.87 11.60
CA SER A 165 2.82 14.20 12.10
C SER A 165 2.02 12.93 12.41
N LEU A 166 1.08 13.00 13.37
CA LEU A 166 0.23 11.86 13.70
C LEU A 166 -0.62 11.41 12.50
N SER A 167 -1.01 12.34 11.63
CA SER A 167 -1.77 12.02 10.41
C SER A 167 -1.00 11.12 9.46
N VAL A 168 0.30 11.36 9.29
CA VAL A 168 1.20 10.52 8.48
C VAL A 168 1.56 9.23 9.23
N ALA A 169 1.87 9.32 10.53
CA ALA A 169 2.24 8.16 11.35
C ALA A 169 1.12 7.09 11.45
N ARG A 170 -0.15 7.47 11.25
CA ARG A 170 -1.28 6.55 11.14
C ARG A 170 -1.28 5.73 9.84
N GLN A 171 -0.56 6.16 8.84
CA GLN A 171 -0.52 5.58 7.50
C GLN A 171 0.79 4.83 7.22
N ILE A 172 1.78 4.94 8.12
CA ILE A 172 3.03 4.16 8.06
C ILE A 172 2.82 2.91 8.89
N PHE A 173 3.16 1.75 8.31
CA PHE A 173 3.13 0.46 9.00
C PHE A 173 4.54 -0.02 9.26
N VAL A 174 4.67 -0.72 10.37
CA VAL A 174 5.95 -1.27 10.83
C VAL A 174 5.75 -2.67 11.37
N SER A 175 6.75 -3.53 11.19
CA SER A 175 6.88 -4.80 11.89
C SER A 175 7.90 -4.67 13.01
N GLN A 176 7.70 -5.42 14.07
CA GLN A 176 8.72 -5.60 15.09
C GLN A 176 9.64 -6.75 14.65
N GLU A 177 10.94 -6.51 14.58
CA GLU A 177 11.87 -7.61 14.38
C GLU A 177 11.85 -8.49 15.64
N VAL A 178 11.45 -9.73 15.46
CA VAL A 178 11.62 -10.77 16.49
C VAL A 178 13.08 -11.18 16.40
N GLU A 179 13.88 -10.83 17.42
CA GLU A 179 15.23 -11.38 17.55
C GLU A 179 15.13 -12.92 17.54
N SER A 180 15.72 -13.53 16.53
CA SER A 180 15.80 -14.98 16.35
C SER A 180 16.95 -15.53 17.16
#